data_25897734bb87d6715df029ca03c2181e
#
_entry.id   25897734bb87d6715df029ca03c2181e
#
_cell.length_a   1.000
_cell.length_b   1.000
_cell.length_c   1.000
_cell.angle_alpha   90.00
_cell.angle_beta   90.00
_cell.angle_gamma   90.00
#
_symmetry.space_group_name_H-M   'P 1'
#
loop_
_entity.id
_entity.type
_entity.pdbx_description
1 polymer ?
#
loop_
_entity_poly.entity_id
_entity_poly.type
_entity_poly.pdbx_seq_one_letter_code
_entity_poly.pdbx_strand_id
1 'polypeptide(L)'
;MKKLYFSTFVPGLERPVEAMLRKEGGVAVERVLPGAALYRSVRTPAFSFVHQSVQVLFQMKPVASADEAVKRLLATGGWLDRFPYEETEGKKFRIVTAQGDQLVAANMRYVDMLEKAICENTGMRTNRERPDVELWILCRPEAAYFLWRLGKRSNVKQEGQLRSDVSAVIAFLAQAGNRNAAVLSCSGTAIPAALKAAGARTVTCVRPDHATAKLVSGKLSGVRVCEGSSGYTDLADASQSAVVLYVPVKSEASEKQASELRSALFEARRVLEAEGRLIIVASLAHAQTTLRKTQGVRPLARYDLTLSGQKSAVWVFCPQDESDSEA
;
A
#
# COMPACT_ATOMS: atom_id res chain seq x y z
N MET A 1 -22.91 14.75 -4.79
CA MET A 1 -21.74 15.66 -4.75
C MET A 1 -20.48 14.83 -4.51
N LYS A 2 -19.34 15.17 -5.12
CA LYS A 2 -18.08 14.44 -4.87
C LYS A 2 -17.52 14.87 -3.51
N LYS A 3 -17.31 13.90 -2.60
CA LYS A 3 -16.66 14.13 -1.30
C LYS A 3 -15.14 14.12 -1.46
N LEU A 4 -14.42 14.88 -0.64
CA LEU A 4 -12.96 14.88 -0.59
C LEU A 4 -12.47 13.78 0.35
N TYR A 5 -11.48 13.00 -0.08
CA TYR A 5 -10.88 11.93 0.68
C TYR A 5 -9.37 12.12 0.81
N PHE A 6 -8.84 11.66 1.94
CA PHE A 6 -7.43 11.56 2.23
C PHE A 6 -7.10 10.08 2.41
N SER A 7 -6.23 9.54 1.56
CA SER A 7 -5.79 8.15 1.67
C SER A 7 -4.31 8.07 1.99
N THR A 8 -3.93 7.10 2.81
CA THR A 8 -2.53 6.83 3.16
C THR A 8 -2.03 5.57 2.48
N PHE A 9 -0.76 5.53 2.13
CA PHE A 9 -0.05 4.39 1.56
C PHE A 9 1.44 4.43 1.97
N VAL A 10 2.23 3.46 1.56
CA VAL A 10 3.66 3.44 1.89
C VAL A 10 4.38 4.53 1.09
N PRO A 11 5.09 5.47 1.76
CA PRO A 11 5.91 6.47 1.09
C PRO A 11 6.91 5.83 0.11
N GLY A 12 7.11 6.46 -1.04
CA GLY A 12 7.90 5.94 -2.16
C GLY A 12 7.06 5.31 -3.28
N LEU A 13 5.77 5.05 -3.03
CA LEU A 13 4.83 4.48 -4.01
C LEU A 13 3.88 5.54 -4.60
N GLU A 14 4.22 6.84 -4.54
CA GLU A 14 3.37 7.94 -4.99
C GLU A 14 2.95 7.79 -6.46
N ARG A 15 3.92 7.54 -7.34
CA ARG A 15 3.66 7.43 -8.79
C ARG A 15 2.73 6.29 -9.16
N PRO A 16 2.97 5.02 -8.73
CA PRO A 16 2.05 3.94 -9.05
C PRO A 16 0.68 4.12 -8.39
N VAL A 17 0.60 4.62 -7.14
CA VAL A 17 -0.68 4.87 -6.47
C VAL A 17 -1.47 5.96 -7.19
N GLU A 18 -0.82 7.05 -7.64
CA GLU A 18 -1.49 8.06 -8.46
C GLU A 18 -2.03 7.48 -9.76
N ALA A 19 -1.24 6.66 -10.46
CA ALA A 19 -1.66 6.01 -11.69
C ALA A 19 -2.86 5.06 -11.46
N MET A 20 -2.89 4.36 -10.33
CA MET A 20 -4.02 3.51 -9.93
C MET A 20 -5.27 4.35 -9.62
N LEU A 21 -5.13 5.43 -8.83
CA LEU A 21 -6.24 6.33 -8.51
C LEU A 21 -6.86 6.95 -9.77
N ARG A 22 -6.04 7.36 -10.74
CA ARG A 22 -6.50 7.93 -12.01
C ARG A 22 -7.26 6.93 -12.89
N LYS A 23 -7.03 5.63 -12.73
CA LYS A 23 -7.77 4.56 -13.42
C LYS A 23 -9.12 4.26 -12.77
N GLU A 24 -9.31 4.67 -11.51
CA GLU A 24 -10.58 4.42 -10.81
C GLU A 24 -11.69 5.34 -11.32
N GLY A 25 -12.79 4.74 -11.77
CA GLY A 25 -13.94 5.49 -12.27
C GLY A 25 -14.55 6.40 -11.19
N GLY A 26 -14.79 7.64 -11.53
CA GLY A 26 -15.40 8.63 -10.64
C GLY A 26 -14.45 9.29 -9.64
N VAL A 27 -13.16 8.96 -9.67
CA VAL A 27 -12.11 9.59 -8.87
C VAL A 27 -11.50 10.77 -9.62
N ALA A 28 -11.27 11.87 -8.92
CA ALA A 28 -10.53 13.03 -9.40
C ALA A 28 -9.38 13.33 -8.43
N VAL A 29 -8.16 12.99 -8.79
CA VAL A 29 -6.97 13.23 -7.97
C VAL A 29 -6.69 14.72 -7.91
N GLU A 30 -6.64 15.30 -6.72
CA GLU A 30 -6.28 16.70 -6.48
C GLU A 30 -4.78 16.86 -6.23
N ARG A 31 -4.24 16.00 -5.34
CA ARG A 31 -2.84 16.10 -4.94
C ARG A 31 -2.31 14.77 -4.44
N VAL A 32 -1.07 14.45 -4.80
CA VAL A 32 -0.33 13.33 -4.22
C VAL A 32 0.81 13.90 -3.38
N LEU A 33 0.97 13.35 -2.18
CA LEU A 33 1.90 13.77 -1.15
C LEU A 33 2.76 12.55 -0.75
N PRO A 34 3.92 12.74 -0.11
CA PRO A 34 4.67 11.61 0.43
C PRO A 34 3.79 10.75 1.36
N GLY A 35 3.52 9.51 0.94
CA GLY A 35 2.69 8.54 1.66
C GLY A 35 1.20 8.85 1.74
N ALA A 36 0.69 9.83 0.99
CA ALA A 36 -0.75 10.16 1.00
C ALA A 36 -1.25 10.72 -0.33
N ALA A 37 -2.57 10.66 -0.54
CA ALA A 37 -3.23 11.27 -1.69
C ALA A 37 -4.55 11.92 -1.27
N LEU A 38 -4.81 13.10 -1.84
CA LEU A 38 -6.11 13.78 -1.80
C LEU A 38 -6.80 13.63 -3.15
N TYR A 39 -8.06 13.25 -3.09
CA TYR A 39 -8.88 13.07 -4.29
C TYR A 39 -10.36 13.19 -3.96
N ARG A 40 -11.15 13.54 -4.98
CA ARG A 40 -12.61 13.54 -4.87
C ARG A 40 -13.19 12.25 -5.42
N SER A 41 -14.17 11.70 -4.72
CA SER A 41 -14.91 10.53 -5.17
C SER A 41 -16.42 10.69 -4.88
N VAL A 42 -17.24 10.10 -5.75
CA VAL A 42 -18.69 10.03 -5.56
C VAL A 42 -19.06 8.96 -4.55
N ARG A 43 -18.26 7.86 -4.52
CA ARG A 43 -18.47 6.72 -3.62
C ARG A 43 -17.41 6.71 -2.53
N THR A 44 -17.75 6.12 -1.39
CA THR A 44 -16.78 5.86 -0.32
C THR A 44 -15.69 4.92 -0.86
N PRO A 45 -14.41 5.33 -0.84
CA PRO A 45 -13.35 4.54 -1.43
C PRO A 45 -13.07 3.27 -0.62
N ALA A 46 -12.88 2.15 -1.32
CA ALA A 46 -12.48 0.86 -0.75
C ALA A 46 -11.31 0.26 -1.55
N PHE A 47 -10.31 1.07 -1.86
CA PHE A 47 -9.18 0.65 -2.70
C PHE A 47 -8.24 -0.29 -1.94
N SER A 48 -7.84 -1.38 -2.59
CA SER A 48 -6.92 -2.37 -2.03
C SER A 48 -5.47 -1.87 -1.93
N PHE A 49 -5.11 -0.88 -2.75
CA PHE A 49 -3.75 -0.33 -2.87
C PHE A 49 -3.46 0.86 -1.94
N VAL A 50 -4.39 1.21 -1.06
CA VAL A 50 -4.17 2.20 -0.01
C VAL A 50 -4.37 1.56 1.36
N HIS A 51 -3.62 2.04 2.33
CA HIS A 51 -3.73 1.54 3.70
C HIS A 51 -5.08 1.90 4.31
N GLN A 52 -5.51 3.15 4.10
CA GLN A 52 -6.73 3.70 4.65
C GLN A 52 -7.21 4.87 3.78
N SER A 53 -8.53 5.00 3.67
CA SER A 53 -9.19 6.17 3.09
C SER A 53 -10.12 6.78 4.13
N VAL A 54 -10.02 8.10 4.33
CA VAL A 54 -10.82 8.85 5.28
C VAL A 54 -11.43 10.08 4.59
N GLN A 55 -12.64 10.46 4.99
CA GLN A 55 -13.28 11.65 4.44
C GLN A 55 -12.66 12.90 5.06
N VAL A 56 -12.35 13.91 4.24
CA VAL A 56 -11.90 15.23 4.69
C VAL A 56 -13.13 16.08 4.98
N LEU A 57 -13.35 16.40 6.26
CA LEU A 57 -14.40 17.32 6.69
C LEU A 57 -13.96 18.78 6.46
N PHE A 58 -12.71 19.07 6.79
CA PHE A 58 -12.16 20.41 6.62
C PHE A 58 -10.66 20.38 6.35
N GLN A 59 -10.20 21.28 5.48
CA GLN A 59 -8.80 21.50 5.19
C GLN A 59 -8.42 22.93 5.58
N MET A 60 -7.33 23.06 6.32
CA MET A 60 -6.78 24.33 6.79
C MET A 60 -5.41 24.58 6.16
N LYS A 61 -5.01 25.84 6.12
CA LYS A 61 -3.60 26.20 5.87
C LYS A 61 -2.70 25.53 6.92
N PRO A 62 -1.40 25.34 6.63
CA PRO A 62 -0.46 24.80 7.61
C PRO A 62 -0.56 25.50 8.97
N VAL A 63 -0.38 24.74 10.02
CA VAL A 63 -0.41 25.18 11.42
C VAL A 63 0.85 24.71 12.13
N ALA A 64 1.28 25.45 13.13
CA ALA A 64 2.48 25.10 13.90
C ALA A 64 2.23 23.95 14.89
N SER A 65 0.99 23.76 15.35
CA SER A 65 0.65 22.76 16.37
C SER A 65 -0.78 22.25 16.27
N ALA A 66 -1.05 21.13 16.93
CA ALA A 66 -2.40 20.60 17.06
C ALA A 66 -3.33 21.58 17.79
N ASP A 67 -2.85 22.31 18.77
CA ASP A 67 -3.62 23.33 19.48
C ASP A 67 -4.10 24.44 18.55
N GLU A 68 -3.24 24.90 17.68
CA GLU A 68 -3.63 25.91 16.68
C GLU A 68 -4.67 25.36 15.71
N ALA A 69 -4.54 24.09 15.28
CA ALA A 69 -5.53 23.44 14.46
C ALA A 69 -6.89 23.38 15.12
N VAL A 70 -6.96 22.97 16.40
CA VAL A 70 -8.21 22.91 17.17
C VAL A 70 -8.84 24.29 17.31
N LYS A 71 -8.04 25.32 17.66
CA LYS A 71 -8.53 26.71 17.76
C LYS A 71 -9.12 27.20 16.44
N ARG A 72 -8.46 26.91 15.31
CA ARG A 72 -8.98 27.31 13.98
C ARG A 72 -10.29 26.59 13.64
N LEU A 73 -10.42 25.29 13.98
CA LEU A 73 -11.68 24.56 13.80
C LEU A 73 -12.83 25.22 14.59
N LEU A 74 -12.56 25.54 15.85
CA LEU A 74 -13.56 26.22 16.70
C LEU A 74 -13.95 27.60 16.17
N ALA A 75 -13.00 28.36 15.62
CA ALA A 75 -13.25 29.69 15.11
C ALA A 75 -14.00 29.72 13.78
N THR A 76 -13.82 28.72 12.91
CA THR A 76 -14.37 28.78 11.56
C THR A 76 -15.72 28.08 11.41
N GLY A 77 -16.01 27.04 12.19
CA GLY A 77 -17.24 26.25 12.05
C GLY A 77 -17.47 25.57 10.69
N GLY A 78 -16.67 25.90 9.66
CA GLY A 78 -16.90 25.46 8.28
C GLY A 78 -16.75 23.95 8.03
N TRP A 79 -16.33 23.19 9.03
CA TRP A 79 -16.33 21.73 9.00
C TRP A 79 -17.73 21.13 9.12
N LEU A 80 -18.69 21.87 9.69
CA LEU A 80 -20.08 21.45 9.84
C LEU A 80 -20.75 21.21 8.49
N ASP A 81 -20.46 22.02 7.47
CA ASP A 81 -21.07 21.91 6.13
C ASP A 81 -20.79 20.57 5.43
N ARG A 82 -19.73 19.87 5.84
CA ARG A 82 -19.29 18.61 5.25
C ARG A 82 -19.43 17.41 6.19
N PHE A 83 -20.03 17.65 7.34
CA PHE A 83 -20.25 16.59 8.33
C PHE A 83 -21.27 15.58 7.79
N PRO A 84 -21.02 14.27 7.92
CA PRO A 84 -21.94 13.25 7.40
C PRO A 84 -23.09 13.00 8.38
N TYR A 85 -23.98 13.96 8.53
CA TYR A 85 -25.08 13.92 9.51
C TYR A 85 -25.93 12.64 9.45
N GLU A 86 -26.14 12.09 8.24
CA GLU A 86 -26.85 10.84 8.03
C GLU A 86 -26.18 9.63 8.71
N GLU A 87 -24.89 9.78 9.04
CA GLU A 87 -24.06 8.72 9.62
C GLU A 87 -23.76 8.95 11.11
N THR A 88 -24.35 9.96 11.76
CA THR A 88 -23.98 10.38 13.13
C THR A 88 -24.91 9.86 14.22
N GLU A 89 -26.16 9.55 13.90
CA GLU A 89 -27.19 9.20 14.88
C GLU A 89 -26.73 8.03 15.78
N GLY A 90 -26.78 8.27 17.09
CA GLY A 90 -26.41 7.30 18.13
C GLY A 90 -24.92 6.95 18.22
N LYS A 91 -24.08 7.46 17.32
CA LYS A 91 -22.65 7.12 17.31
C LYS A 91 -21.85 7.83 18.40
N LYS A 92 -20.82 7.12 18.83
CA LYS A 92 -19.82 7.61 19.78
C LYS A 92 -18.53 7.95 19.04
N PHE A 93 -17.88 9.05 19.44
CA PHE A 93 -16.64 9.48 18.81
C PHE A 93 -15.55 9.80 19.81
N ARG A 94 -14.32 9.88 19.30
CA ARG A 94 -13.18 10.51 19.97
C ARG A 94 -12.41 11.38 18.99
N ILE A 95 -11.74 12.40 19.53
CA ILE A 95 -10.79 13.22 18.77
C ILE A 95 -9.40 12.61 18.92
N VAL A 96 -8.66 12.52 17.81
CA VAL A 96 -7.26 12.09 17.75
C VAL A 96 -6.47 13.18 17.07
N THR A 97 -5.35 13.59 17.66
CA THR A 97 -4.47 14.60 17.10
C THR A 97 -3.13 13.99 16.70
N ALA A 98 -2.64 14.35 15.52
CA ALA A 98 -1.39 13.84 14.98
C ALA A 98 -0.62 14.95 14.25
N GLN A 99 0.70 14.88 14.33
CA GLN A 99 1.62 15.72 13.55
C GLN A 99 2.51 14.81 12.70
N GLY A 100 2.34 14.88 11.39
CA GLY A 100 2.91 13.85 10.50
C GLY A 100 2.39 12.46 10.85
N ASP A 101 3.32 11.53 11.14
CA ASP A 101 3.01 10.15 11.50
C ASP A 101 2.96 9.91 13.03
N GLN A 102 3.16 10.96 13.84
CA GLN A 102 3.21 10.86 15.30
C GLN A 102 1.91 11.35 15.93
N LEU A 103 1.39 10.59 16.89
CA LEU A 103 0.33 11.06 17.75
C LEU A 103 0.88 12.12 18.70
N VAL A 104 0.19 13.26 18.79
CA VAL A 104 0.54 14.37 19.67
C VAL A 104 -0.65 14.71 20.55
N ALA A 105 -0.37 15.14 21.78
CA ALA A 105 -1.44 15.64 22.64
C ALA A 105 -1.75 17.10 22.28
N ALA A 106 -3.03 17.42 22.17
CA ALA A 106 -3.49 18.81 22.16
C ALA A 106 -3.98 19.21 23.56
N ASN A 107 -4.05 20.53 23.80
CA ASN A 107 -4.55 21.05 25.05
C ASN A 107 -6.00 20.61 25.29
N MET A 108 -6.22 19.91 26.40
CA MET A 108 -7.51 19.32 26.75
C MET A 108 -8.66 20.33 26.75
N ARG A 109 -8.42 21.55 27.21
CA ARG A 109 -9.46 22.60 27.21
C ARG A 109 -10.01 22.87 25.80
N TYR A 110 -9.15 22.93 24.79
CA TYR A 110 -9.57 23.16 23.41
C TYR A 110 -10.24 21.93 22.82
N VAL A 111 -9.73 20.73 23.15
CA VAL A 111 -10.34 19.46 22.74
C VAL A 111 -11.75 19.33 23.32
N ASP A 112 -11.93 19.59 24.62
CA ASP A 112 -13.23 19.52 25.27
C ASP A 112 -14.22 20.54 24.67
N MET A 113 -13.76 21.75 24.31
CA MET A 113 -14.59 22.73 23.60
C MET A 113 -15.04 22.22 22.23
N LEU A 114 -14.13 21.57 21.48
CA LEU A 114 -14.45 21.00 20.17
C LEU A 114 -15.38 19.78 20.30
N GLU A 115 -15.14 18.89 21.28
CA GLU A 115 -16.02 17.77 21.60
C GLU A 115 -17.44 18.26 21.90
N LYS A 116 -17.57 19.31 22.74
CA LYS A 116 -18.87 19.94 23.04
C LYS A 116 -19.56 20.47 21.79
N ALA A 117 -18.83 21.24 20.96
CA ALA A 117 -19.38 21.78 19.72
C ALA A 117 -19.84 20.66 18.76
N ILE A 118 -19.10 19.55 18.66
CA ILE A 118 -19.51 18.40 17.86
C ILE A 118 -20.79 17.77 18.44
N CYS A 119 -20.85 17.51 19.75
CA CYS A 119 -22.04 16.94 20.38
C CYS A 119 -23.30 17.79 20.13
N GLU A 120 -23.18 19.11 20.33
CA GLU A 120 -24.30 20.06 20.16
C GLU A 120 -24.83 20.12 18.73
N ASN A 121 -23.95 20.05 17.75
CA ASN A 121 -24.31 20.18 16.33
C ASN A 121 -24.69 18.86 15.65
N THR A 122 -24.24 17.70 16.17
CA THR A 122 -24.37 16.41 15.48
C THR A 122 -25.17 15.36 16.23
N GLY A 123 -25.45 15.59 17.52
CA GLY A 123 -26.10 14.61 18.39
C GLY A 123 -25.22 13.41 18.78
N MET A 124 -23.97 13.37 18.34
CA MET A 124 -23.02 12.34 18.74
C MET A 124 -22.61 12.48 20.21
N ARG A 125 -22.06 11.39 20.79
CA ARG A 125 -21.55 11.37 22.17
C ARG A 125 -20.08 11.05 22.19
N THR A 126 -19.33 11.64 23.13
CA THR A 126 -17.93 11.33 23.33
C THR A 126 -17.74 9.94 23.96
N ASN A 127 -16.78 9.16 23.43
CA ASN A 127 -16.30 7.93 24.06
C ASN A 127 -14.85 7.67 23.66
N ARG A 128 -13.92 7.91 24.57
CA ARG A 128 -12.48 7.81 24.30
C ARG A 128 -11.98 6.36 24.23
N GLU A 129 -12.67 5.42 24.87
CA GLU A 129 -12.23 4.02 24.94
C GLU A 129 -12.76 3.18 23.77
N ARG A 130 -14.05 3.31 23.45
CA ARG A 130 -14.74 2.51 22.43
C ARG A 130 -15.55 3.41 21.49
N PRO A 131 -14.87 4.23 20.68
CA PRO A 131 -15.54 5.07 19.71
C PRO A 131 -16.00 4.25 18.50
N ASP A 132 -17.15 4.61 17.93
CA ASP A 132 -17.60 4.14 16.62
C ASP A 132 -16.88 4.90 15.50
N VAL A 133 -16.54 6.16 15.77
CA VAL A 133 -15.90 7.09 14.85
C VAL A 133 -14.68 7.74 15.49
N GLU A 134 -13.61 7.87 14.72
CA GLU A 134 -12.47 8.70 15.10
C GLU A 134 -12.44 9.96 14.25
N LEU A 135 -12.41 11.11 14.91
CA LEU A 135 -12.22 12.41 14.27
C LEU A 135 -10.76 12.80 14.40
N TRP A 136 -10.03 12.78 13.29
CA TRP A 136 -8.61 13.04 13.30
C TRP A 136 -8.29 14.48 12.93
N ILE A 137 -7.47 15.13 13.71
CA ILE A 137 -6.82 16.40 13.39
C ILE A 137 -5.38 16.08 13.01
N LEU A 138 -5.11 16.06 11.72
CA LEU A 138 -3.80 15.71 11.16
C LEU A 138 -3.09 16.98 10.70
N CYS A 139 -2.01 17.34 11.38
CA CYS A 139 -1.15 18.46 11.01
C CYS A 139 0.01 17.95 10.15
N ARG A 140 0.14 18.47 8.94
CA ARG A 140 1.23 18.18 8.01
C ARG A 140 1.89 19.49 7.57
N PRO A 141 3.12 19.47 7.02
CA PRO A 141 3.79 20.68 6.56
C PRO A 141 3.02 21.46 5.49
N GLU A 142 2.27 20.77 4.65
CA GLU A 142 1.53 21.36 3.54
C GLU A 142 0.12 21.86 3.91
N ALA A 143 -0.51 21.29 4.92
CA ALA A 143 -1.86 21.63 5.38
C ALA A 143 -2.21 20.91 6.68
N ALA A 144 -3.26 21.37 7.38
CA ALA A 144 -3.89 20.59 8.43
C ALA A 144 -5.28 20.14 7.98
N TYR A 145 -5.66 18.94 8.42
CA TYR A 145 -6.89 18.27 7.99
C TYR A 145 -7.73 17.87 9.19
N PHE A 146 -9.04 18.08 9.11
CA PHE A 146 -10.02 17.48 10.00
C PHE A 146 -10.70 16.35 9.24
N LEU A 147 -10.57 15.12 9.75
CA LEU A 147 -10.87 13.89 9.04
C LEU A 147 -11.90 13.06 9.78
N TRP A 148 -12.81 12.44 9.04
CA TRP A 148 -13.79 11.47 9.52
C TRP A 148 -13.34 10.06 9.18
N ARG A 149 -13.11 9.24 10.21
CA ARG A 149 -12.67 7.86 10.08
C ARG A 149 -13.69 6.91 10.70
N LEU A 150 -14.29 6.06 9.88
CA LEU A 150 -15.13 4.96 10.32
C LEU A 150 -14.27 3.74 10.69
N GLY A 151 -14.45 3.27 11.93
CA GLY A 151 -13.96 1.98 12.40
C GLY A 151 -12.43 1.80 12.42
N LYS A 152 -11.99 0.78 13.13
CA LYS A 152 -10.59 0.30 13.08
C LYS A 152 -10.47 -0.74 11.97
N ARG A 153 -9.66 -0.48 10.95
CA ARG A 153 -9.18 -1.58 10.08
C ARG A 153 -8.30 -2.48 10.95
N SER A 154 -8.71 -3.73 11.14
CA SER A 154 -7.85 -4.74 11.75
C SER A 154 -6.75 -5.11 10.76
N ASN A 155 -5.60 -4.48 10.90
CA ASN A 155 -4.39 -4.94 10.22
C ASN A 155 -3.82 -6.10 11.01
N VAL A 156 -4.23 -7.30 10.69
CA VAL A 156 -3.53 -8.50 11.17
C VAL A 156 -2.18 -8.51 10.43
N LYS A 157 -1.15 -7.97 11.07
CA LYS A 157 0.23 -8.16 10.63
C LYS A 157 0.59 -9.62 10.84
N GLN A 158 0.75 -10.36 9.76
CA GLN A 158 1.45 -11.65 9.83
C GLN A 158 2.94 -11.37 9.60
N GLU A 159 3.76 -11.85 10.53
CA GLU A 159 5.22 -11.66 10.46
C GLU A 159 5.77 -12.25 9.16
N GLY A 160 6.67 -11.54 8.49
CA GLY A 160 7.26 -11.97 7.22
C GLY A 160 6.38 -11.79 5.97
N GLN A 161 5.12 -11.38 6.12
CA GLN A 161 4.24 -11.12 4.97
C GLN A 161 4.27 -9.66 4.55
N LEU A 162 4.21 -9.46 3.23
CA LEU A 162 4.03 -8.13 2.68
C LEU A 162 2.60 -7.63 2.94
N ARG A 163 2.44 -6.35 3.20
CA ARG A 163 1.12 -5.71 3.38
C ARG A 163 0.29 -5.83 2.10
N SER A 164 -1.01 -6.00 2.26
CA SER A 164 -1.95 -6.16 1.14
C SER A 164 -1.97 -4.95 0.19
N ASP A 165 -1.84 -3.73 0.72
CA ASP A 165 -1.79 -2.50 -0.07
C ASP A 165 -0.53 -2.42 -0.94
N VAL A 166 0.64 -2.78 -0.41
CA VAL A 166 1.87 -2.88 -1.18
C VAL A 166 1.78 -3.98 -2.24
N SER A 167 1.19 -5.14 -1.87
CA SER A 167 1.00 -6.25 -2.81
C SER A 167 0.09 -5.87 -3.97
N ALA A 168 -0.94 -5.06 -3.74
CA ALA A 168 -1.81 -4.54 -4.81
C ALA A 168 -1.05 -3.61 -5.76
N VAL A 169 -0.16 -2.76 -5.25
CA VAL A 169 0.72 -1.92 -6.09
C VAL A 169 1.69 -2.78 -6.90
N ILE A 170 2.27 -3.83 -6.29
CA ILE A 170 3.15 -4.78 -7.00
C ILE A 170 2.40 -5.46 -8.14
N ALA A 171 1.19 -5.94 -7.89
CA ALA A 171 0.36 -6.57 -8.92
C ALA A 171 0.02 -5.61 -10.07
N PHE A 172 -0.23 -4.35 -9.77
CA PHE A 172 -0.42 -3.30 -10.78
C PHE A 172 0.84 -3.09 -11.63
N LEU A 173 2.02 -3.02 -11.00
CA LEU A 173 3.31 -2.87 -11.70
C LEU A 173 3.65 -4.10 -12.54
N ALA A 174 3.25 -5.28 -12.10
CA ALA A 174 3.45 -6.55 -12.81
C ALA A 174 2.67 -6.67 -14.12
N GLN A 175 1.55 -5.95 -14.27
CA GLN A 175 0.72 -5.92 -15.49
C GLN A 175 0.32 -7.30 -16.03
N ALA A 176 0.06 -8.25 -15.14
CA ALA A 176 -0.24 -9.64 -15.49
C ALA A 176 -1.69 -9.88 -15.98
N GLY A 177 -2.45 -8.82 -16.30
CA GLY A 177 -3.88 -8.92 -16.67
C GLY A 177 -4.13 -9.94 -17.78
N ASN A 178 -5.03 -10.92 -17.51
CA ASN A 178 -5.40 -12.03 -18.38
C ASN A 178 -4.24 -12.94 -18.88
N ARG A 179 -3.07 -12.89 -18.23
CA ARG A 179 -1.86 -13.66 -18.58
C ARG A 179 -1.35 -14.44 -17.35
N ASN A 180 -0.35 -15.27 -17.55
CA ASN A 180 0.23 -16.09 -16.48
C ASN A 180 1.22 -15.27 -15.64
N ALA A 181 1.22 -15.49 -14.33
CA ALA A 181 2.16 -14.89 -13.42
C ALA A 181 2.76 -15.92 -12.46
N ALA A 182 4.03 -15.76 -12.11
CA ALA A 182 4.71 -16.56 -11.10
C ALA A 182 5.17 -15.71 -9.92
N VAL A 183 5.10 -16.28 -8.72
CA VAL A 183 5.67 -15.72 -7.49
C VAL A 183 6.77 -16.66 -7.03
N LEU A 184 8.01 -16.26 -7.22
CA LEU A 184 9.18 -17.01 -6.75
C LEU A 184 9.44 -16.71 -5.27
N SER A 185 9.78 -17.70 -4.47
CA SER A 185 9.94 -17.58 -3.01
C SER A 185 8.66 -17.04 -2.33
N CYS A 186 7.52 -17.68 -2.58
CA CYS A 186 6.22 -17.25 -2.10
C CYS A 186 6.11 -17.36 -0.58
N SER A 187 6.22 -16.23 0.12
CA SER A 187 6.04 -16.12 1.57
C SER A 187 4.71 -15.41 1.88
N GLY A 188 3.62 -16.18 1.92
CA GLY A 188 2.28 -15.68 2.24
C GLY A 188 1.36 -15.48 1.04
N THR A 189 0.12 -15.14 1.34
CA THR A 189 -0.98 -15.08 0.35
C THR A 189 -1.18 -13.72 -0.30
N ALA A 190 -0.55 -12.65 0.21
CA ALA A 190 -0.86 -11.28 -0.19
C ALA A 190 -0.54 -10.99 -1.66
N ILE A 191 0.65 -11.38 -2.15
CA ILE A 191 1.06 -11.16 -3.55
C ILE A 191 0.22 -12.02 -4.50
N PRO A 192 0.06 -13.35 -4.29
CA PRO A 192 -0.79 -14.17 -5.15
C PRO A 192 -2.23 -13.67 -5.23
N ALA A 193 -2.81 -13.28 -4.09
CA ALA A 193 -4.16 -12.73 -4.04
C ALA A 193 -4.27 -11.42 -4.82
N ALA A 194 -3.28 -10.54 -4.70
CA ALA A 194 -3.25 -9.27 -5.43
C ALA A 194 -3.11 -9.47 -6.94
N LEU A 195 -2.27 -10.41 -7.41
CA LEU A 195 -2.15 -10.75 -8.82
C LEU A 195 -3.46 -11.32 -9.39
N LYS A 196 -4.14 -12.19 -8.65
CA LYS A 196 -5.47 -12.69 -9.04
C LYS A 196 -6.50 -11.57 -9.11
N ALA A 197 -6.54 -10.68 -8.11
CA ALA A 197 -7.43 -9.52 -8.10
C ALA A 197 -7.13 -8.53 -9.23
N ALA A 198 -5.87 -8.44 -9.67
CA ALA A 198 -5.45 -7.65 -10.84
C ALA A 198 -5.77 -8.34 -12.18
N GLY A 199 -6.43 -9.51 -12.18
CA GLY A 199 -6.90 -10.20 -13.37
C GLY A 199 -5.90 -11.18 -13.99
N ALA A 200 -4.86 -11.61 -13.29
CA ALA A 200 -3.98 -12.67 -13.78
C ALA A 200 -4.78 -13.96 -14.07
N ARG A 201 -4.58 -14.55 -15.25
CA ARG A 201 -5.27 -15.80 -15.66
C ARG A 201 -4.90 -16.95 -14.72
N THR A 202 -3.61 -17.20 -14.57
CA THR A 202 -3.06 -18.14 -13.60
C THR A 202 -2.00 -17.45 -12.74
N VAL A 203 -1.89 -17.87 -11.49
CA VAL A 203 -0.79 -17.47 -10.60
C VAL A 203 -0.13 -18.75 -10.09
N THR A 204 1.16 -18.89 -10.29
CA THR A 204 1.94 -20.01 -9.77
C THR A 204 2.81 -19.54 -8.61
N CYS A 205 2.59 -20.13 -7.43
CA CYS A 205 3.44 -19.92 -6.25
C CYS A 205 4.51 -21.01 -6.22
N VAL A 206 5.77 -20.60 -6.30
CA VAL A 206 6.92 -21.51 -6.27
C VAL A 206 7.48 -21.56 -4.86
N ARG A 207 7.70 -22.78 -4.37
CA ARG A 207 8.27 -23.07 -3.05
C ARG A 207 7.66 -22.26 -1.90
N PRO A 208 6.36 -22.28 -1.70
CA PRO A 208 5.80 -21.75 -0.49
C PRO A 208 6.20 -22.61 0.70
N ASP A 209 6.35 -22.04 1.91
CA ASP A 209 6.39 -22.86 3.10
C ASP A 209 5.06 -23.63 3.26
N HIS A 210 5.06 -24.68 4.09
CA HIS A 210 3.90 -25.56 4.25
C HIS A 210 2.62 -24.81 4.66
N ALA A 211 2.74 -23.81 5.55
CA ALA A 211 1.61 -23.03 6.01
C ALA A 211 1.05 -22.14 4.87
N THR A 212 1.94 -21.51 4.12
CA THR A 212 1.57 -20.70 2.93
C THR A 212 0.96 -21.59 1.84
N ALA A 213 1.51 -22.79 1.57
CA ALA A 213 0.96 -23.72 0.59
C ALA A 213 -0.47 -24.12 0.93
N LYS A 214 -0.74 -24.46 2.19
CA LYS A 214 -2.09 -24.81 2.69
C LYS A 214 -3.06 -23.64 2.55
N LEU A 215 -2.63 -22.41 2.88
CA LEU A 215 -3.45 -21.21 2.76
C LEU A 215 -3.75 -20.86 1.32
N VAL A 216 -2.75 -20.94 0.44
CA VAL A 216 -2.90 -20.65 -0.99
C VAL A 216 -3.87 -21.65 -1.62
N SER A 217 -3.64 -22.95 -1.43
CA SER A 217 -4.50 -24.01 -2.00
C SER A 217 -5.92 -24.00 -1.45
N GLY A 218 -6.11 -23.62 -0.16
CA GLY A 218 -7.42 -23.61 0.47
C GLY A 218 -8.25 -22.35 0.29
N LYS A 219 -7.63 -21.20 -0.03
CA LYS A 219 -8.31 -19.89 -0.03
C LYS A 219 -8.29 -19.16 -1.36
N LEU A 220 -7.38 -19.52 -2.28
CA LEU A 220 -7.19 -18.77 -3.52
C LEU A 220 -7.51 -19.64 -4.73
N SER A 221 -8.72 -19.49 -5.28
CA SER A 221 -9.10 -20.12 -6.54
C SER A 221 -8.20 -19.65 -7.69
N GLY A 222 -7.73 -20.58 -8.52
CA GLY A 222 -6.89 -20.30 -9.70
C GLY A 222 -5.44 -19.93 -9.35
N VAL A 223 -4.98 -20.23 -8.14
CA VAL A 223 -3.57 -20.20 -7.77
C VAL A 223 -3.03 -21.62 -7.68
N ARG A 224 -1.91 -21.89 -8.36
CA ARG A 224 -1.22 -23.18 -8.34
C ARG A 224 -0.03 -23.11 -7.38
N VAL A 225 0.22 -24.20 -6.68
CA VAL A 225 1.45 -24.37 -5.91
C VAL A 225 2.37 -25.27 -6.73
N CYS A 226 3.62 -24.86 -6.91
CA CYS A 226 4.66 -25.60 -7.60
C CYS A 226 5.76 -25.95 -6.58
N GLU A 227 6.14 -27.21 -6.54
CA GLU A 227 7.32 -27.65 -5.83
C GLU A 227 8.58 -27.24 -6.63
N GLY A 228 9.70 -27.16 -5.98
CA GLY A 228 10.96 -26.73 -6.58
C GLY A 228 11.73 -25.75 -5.70
N SER A 229 12.73 -25.11 -6.27
CA SER A 229 13.43 -23.98 -5.63
C SER A 229 13.16 -22.70 -6.40
N SER A 230 13.37 -21.56 -5.77
CA SER A 230 13.28 -20.28 -6.47
C SER A 230 14.28 -20.13 -7.61
N GLY A 231 15.34 -20.95 -7.63
CA GLY A 231 16.34 -20.99 -8.69
C GLY A 231 16.14 -22.09 -9.73
N TYR A 232 15.13 -22.94 -9.57
CA TYR A 232 14.77 -23.98 -10.55
C TYR A 232 13.32 -24.40 -10.37
N THR A 233 12.50 -24.25 -11.41
CA THR A 233 11.07 -24.56 -11.40
C THR A 233 10.71 -25.43 -12.59
N ASP A 234 9.54 -26.09 -12.49
CA ASP A 234 8.95 -26.86 -13.61
C ASP A 234 8.20 -25.96 -14.61
N LEU A 235 8.35 -24.64 -14.49
CA LEU A 235 7.75 -23.71 -15.44
C LEU A 235 8.51 -23.75 -16.78
N ALA A 236 7.78 -23.76 -17.87
CA ALA A 236 8.37 -23.71 -19.20
C ALA A 236 9.08 -22.34 -19.44
N ASP A 237 10.08 -22.35 -20.31
CA ASP A 237 10.74 -21.13 -20.77
C ASP A 237 9.73 -20.15 -21.36
N ALA A 238 9.94 -18.86 -21.15
CA ALA A 238 9.13 -17.78 -21.70
C ALA A 238 7.60 -17.99 -21.55
N SER A 239 7.16 -18.51 -20.39
CA SER A 239 5.76 -18.88 -20.15
C SER A 239 5.01 -17.97 -19.19
N GLN A 240 5.71 -17.01 -18.57
CA GLN A 240 5.16 -16.10 -17.58
C GLN A 240 5.26 -14.66 -18.06
N SER A 241 4.15 -13.96 -18.10
CA SER A 241 4.13 -12.53 -18.45
C SER A 241 4.55 -11.63 -17.28
N ALA A 242 4.48 -12.17 -16.06
CA ALA A 242 4.96 -11.47 -14.87
C ALA A 242 5.62 -12.46 -13.91
N VAL A 243 6.75 -12.06 -13.39
CA VAL A 243 7.44 -12.79 -12.32
C VAL A 243 7.65 -11.84 -11.16
N VAL A 244 7.20 -12.23 -9.97
CA VAL A 244 7.40 -11.48 -8.73
C VAL A 244 8.34 -12.26 -7.82
N LEU A 245 9.43 -11.61 -7.43
CA LEU A 245 10.40 -12.12 -6.48
C LEU A 245 10.35 -11.26 -5.23
N TYR A 246 9.84 -11.81 -4.15
CA TYR A 246 9.85 -11.16 -2.84
C TYR A 246 10.90 -11.81 -1.95
N VAL A 247 11.91 -11.03 -1.57
CA VAL A 247 12.91 -11.42 -0.58
C VAL A 247 12.51 -10.80 0.75
N PRO A 248 12.04 -11.62 1.73
CA PRO A 248 11.63 -11.11 3.04
C PRO A 248 12.76 -10.31 3.68
N VAL A 249 12.41 -9.14 4.20
CA VAL A 249 13.37 -8.22 4.81
C VAL A 249 13.76 -8.76 6.18
N LYS A 250 14.95 -9.33 6.27
CA LYS A 250 15.59 -9.76 7.53
C LYS A 250 16.71 -8.79 7.88
N SER A 251 17.06 -8.69 9.14
CA SER A 251 18.02 -7.72 9.66
C SER A 251 19.45 -7.87 9.14
N GLU A 252 19.84 -9.07 8.73
CA GLU A 252 21.21 -9.36 8.30
C GLU A 252 21.25 -9.94 6.88
N ALA A 253 22.11 -9.37 6.04
CA ALA A 253 22.41 -9.87 4.72
C ALA A 253 23.38 -11.05 4.85
N SER A 254 23.00 -12.25 4.37
CA SER A 254 23.89 -13.40 4.32
C SER A 254 24.29 -13.71 2.88
N GLU A 255 25.51 -14.28 2.70
CA GLU A 255 25.94 -14.75 1.38
C GLU A 255 25.00 -15.77 0.78
N LYS A 256 24.39 -16.60 1.62
CA LYS A 256 23.37 -17.57 1.21
C LYS A 256 22.17 -16.89 0.55
N GLN A 257 21.66 -15.81 1.14
CA GLN A 257 20.55 -15.03 0.55
C GLN A 257 20.93 -14.36 -0.77
N ALA A 258 22.16 -13.85 -0.87
CA ALA A 258 22.66 -13.29 -2.11
C ALA A 258 22.78 -14.36 -3.22
N SER A 259 23.21 -15.59 -2.88
CA SER A 259 23.27 -16.71 -3.80
C SER A 259 21.86 -17.16 -4.23
N GLU A 260 20.92 -17.29 -3.28
CA GLU A 260 19.52 -17.63 -3.55
C GLU A 260 18.86 -16.58 -4.45
N LEU A 261 19.12 -15.29 -4.22
CA LEU A 261 18.62 -14.21 -5.06
C LEU A 261 19.19 -14.32 -6.49
N ARG A 262 20.47 -14.60 -6.66
CA ARG A 262 21.07 -14.78 -7.99
C ARG A 262 20.44 -15.94 -8.76
N SER A 263 20.28 -17.10 -8.10
CA SER A 263 19.62 -18.26 -8.71
C SER A 263 18.17 -17.97 -9.09
N ALA A 264 17.44 -17.28 -8.21
CA ALA A 264 16.05 -16.88 -8.47
C ALA A 264 15.94 -15.87 -9.64
N LEU A 265 16.91 -14.98 -9.80
CA LEU A 265 16.94 -14.03 -10.92
C LEU A 265 17.21 -14.75 -12.25
N PHE A 266 18.10 -15.73 -12.26
CA PHE A 266 18.36 -16.53 -13.43
C PHE A 266 17.10 -17.29 -13.87
N GLU A 267 16.42 -17.94 -12.94
CA GLU A 267 15.17 -18.65 -13.19
C GLU A 267 14.05 -17.71 -13.62
N ALA A 268 13.91 -16.55 -12.95
CA ALA A 268 12.94 -15.54 -13.33
C ALA A 268 13.08 -15.10 -14.77
N ARG A 269 14.33 -14.91 -15.23
CA ARG A 269 14.64 -14.56 -16.63
C ARG A 269 14.27 -15.68 -17.59
N ARG A 270 14.58 -16.95 -17.27
CA ARG A 270 14.26 -18.10 -18.10
C ARG A 270 12.75 -18.23 -18.37
N VAL A 271 11.94 -18.08 -17.33
CA VAL A 271 10.49 -18.27 -17.44
C VAL A 271 9.74 -17.04 -17.92
N LEU A 272 10.37 -15.86 -17.96
CA LEU A 272 9.76 -14.61 -18.35
C LEU A 272 9.60 -14.50 -19.86
N GLU A 273 8.40 -14.12 -20.33
CA GLU A 273 8.12 -13.82 -21.74
C GLU A 273 8.89 -12.57 -22.19
N ALA A 274 9.16 -12.40 -23.49
CA ALA A 274 9.91 -11.27 -24.05
C ALA A 274 9.33 -9.89 -23.66
N GLU A 275 8.00 -9.75 -23.60
CA GLU A 275 7.33 -8.52 -23.14
C GLU A 275 6.91 -8.58 -21.66
N GLY A 276 7.47 -9.54 -20.93
CA GLY A 276 7.11 -9.78 -19.54
C GLY A 276 7.70 -8.74 -18.59
N ARG A 277 7.26 -8.79 -17.32
CA ARG A 277 7.76 -7.93 -16.25
C ARG A 277 8.27 -8.74 -15.08
N LEU A 278 9.49 -8.40 -14.66
CA LEU A 278 10.07 -8.90 -13.44
C LEU A 278 9.97 -7.83 -12.35
N ILE A 279 9.29 -8.17 -11.27
CA ILE A 279 9.17 -7.30 -10.09
C ILE A 279 9.99 -7.91 -8.96
N ILE A 280 10.92 -7.14 -8.42
CA ILE A 280 11.74 -7.56 -7.28
C ILE A 280 11.44 -6.66 -6.10
N VAL A 281 11.16 -7.26 -4.95
CA VAL A 281 10.96 -6.54 -3.68
C VAL A 281 11.97 -7.08 -2.69
N ALA A 282 12.90 -6.24 -2.26
CA ALA A 282 13.96 -6.63 -1.34
C ALA A 282 14.51 -5.44 -0.55
N SER A 283 15.29 -5.70 0.49
CA SER A 283 16.05 -4.64 1.15
C SER A 283 17.18 -4.15 0.24
N LEU A 284 17.53 -2.86 0.37
CA LEU A 284 18.61 -2.26 -0.42
C LEU A 284 19.95 -2.95 -0.17
N ALA A 285 20.21 -3.33 1.09
CA ALA A 285 21.45 -4.00 1.47
C ALA A 285 21.66 -5.34 0.73
N HIS A 286 20.57 -6.08 0.52
CA HIS A 286 20.65 -7.42 -0.13
C HIS A 286 20.66 -7.33 -1.66
N ALA A 287 19.92 -6.41 -2.22
CA ALA A 287 19.62 -6.42 -3.65
C ALA A 287 20.60 -5.58 -4.48
N GLN A 288 21.13 -4.48 -3.94
CA GLN A 288 21.84 -3.49 -4.75
C GLN A 288 23.07 -4.05 -5.47
N THR A 289 23.88 -4.88 -4.79
CA THR A 289 25.07 -5.49 -5.38
C THR A 289 24.73 -6.58 -6.38
N THR A 290 23.69 -7.38 -6.08
CA THR A 290 23.28 -8.49 -6.95
C THR A 290 22.62 -7.97 -8.22
N LEU A 291 21.72 -6.97 -8.09
CA LEU A 291 20.97 -6.43 -9.22
C LEU A 291 21.85 -5.62 -10.20
N ARG A 292 22.92 -4.95 -9.72
CA ARG A 292 23.87 -4.25 -10.59
C ARG A 292 24.64 -5.19 -11.55
N LYS A 293 24.73 -6.46 -11.20
CA LYS A 293 25.43 -7.49 -11.98
C LYS A 293 24.50 -8.37 -12.80
N THR A 294 23.19 -8.11 -12.75
CA THR A 294 22.21 -8.93 -13.45
C THR A 294 22.18 -8.54 -14.93
N GLN A 295 22.55 -9.47 -15.79
CA GLN A 295 22.51 -9.32 -17.24
C GLN A 295 21.15 -9.81 -17.80
N GLY A 296 20.79 -9.31 -18.98
CA GLY A 296 19.62 -9.78 -19.75
C GLY A 296 18.26 -9.27 -19.23
N VAL A 297 18.27 -8.29 -18.34
CA VAL A 297 17.08 -7.51 -17.95
C VAL A 297 17.40 -6.02 -17.90
N ARG A 298 16.50 -5.21 -18.41
CA ARG A 298 16.62 -3.75 -18.42
C ARG A 298 15.71 -3.15 -17.32
N PRO A 299 16.25 -2.24 -16.47
CA PRO A 299 15.44 -1.58 -15.46
C PRO A 299 14.45 -0.61 -16.11
N LEU A 300 13.17 -0.70 -15.68
CA LEU A 300 12.13 0.22 -16.07
C LEU A 300 11.84 1.27 -15.00
N ALA A 301 11.81 0.84 -13.74
CA ALA A 301 11.52 1.71 -12.61
C ALA A 301 12.08 1.15 -11.31
N ARG A 302 12.30 2.06 -10.35
CA ARG A 302 12.63 1.73 -8.96
C ARG A 302 11.84 2.64 -8.04
N TYR A 303 11.30 2.06 -6.98
CA TYR A 303 10.56 2.75 -5.94
C TYR A 303 11.19 2.43 -4.59
N ASP A 304 11.83 3.42 -4.00
CA ASP A 304 12.47 3.30 -2.69
C ASP A 304 11.43 3.49 -1.59
N LEU A 305 11.38 2.58 -0.63
CA LEU A 305 10.40 2.56 0.44
C LEU A 305 10.98 1.96 1.72
N THR A 306 10.26 2.07 2.81
CA THR A 306 10.61 1.42 4.07
C THR A 306 9.63 0.29 4.36
N LEU A 307 10.13 -0.95 4.46
CA LEU A 307 9.36 -2.12 4.86
C LEU A 307 9.86 -2.64 6.20
N SER A 308 8.95 -2.77 7.16
CA SER A 308 9.29 -3.25 8.52
C SER A 308 10.48 -2.50 9.15
N GLY A 309 10.58 -1.17 8.92
CA GLY A 309 11.67 -0.34 9.45
C GLY A 309 12.98 -0.38 8.64
N GLN A 310 13.05 -1.16 7.57
CA GLN A 310 14.27 -1.28 6.77
C GLN A 310 14.12 -0.63 5.40
N LYS A 311 15.20 0.03 4.95
CA LYS A 311 15.30 0.60 3.60
C LYS A 311 15.21 -0.53 2.56
N SER A 312 14.21 -0.46 1.73
CA SER A 312 13.86 -1.46 0.72
C SER A 312 13.52 -0.78 -0.59
N ALA A 313 13.38 -1.54 -1.65
CA ALA A 313 12.83 -1.02 -2.89
C ALA A 313 12.00 -2.07 -3.64
N VAL A 314 11.16 -1.57 -4.51
CA VAL A 314 10.51 -2.32 -5.58
C VAL A 314 11.21 -1.95 -6.88
N TRP A 315 11.83 -2.92 -7.53
CA TRP A 315 12.40 -2.78 -8.86
C TRP A 315 11.48 -3.40 -9.88
N VAL A 316 11.34 -2.74 -11.00
CA VAL A 316 10.60 -3.21 -12.17
C VAL A 316 11.58 -3.35 -13.32
N PHE A 317 11.65 -4.53 -13.90
CA PHE A 317 12.49 -4.84 -15.06
C PHE A 317 11.63 -5.40 -16.21
N CYS A 318 12.15 -5.28 -17.42
CA CYS A 318 11.74 -6.09 -18.57
C CYS A 318 12.95 -6.88 -19.10
N PRO A 319 12.72 -7.94 -19.88
CA PRO A 319 13.79 -8.58 -20.63
C PRO A 319 14.53 -7.55 -21.49
N GLN A 320 15.81 -7.77 -21.70
CA GLN A 320 16.64 -7.01 -22.63
C GLN A 320 16.63 -7.76 -23.95
N ASP A 321 16.30 -7.07 -25.04
CA ASP A 321 16.40 -7.66 -26.38
C ASP A 321 17.87 -7.93 -26.70
N GLU A 322 18.18 -9.08 -27.34
CA GLU A 322 19.53 -9.45 -27.69
C GLU A 322 20.20 -8.44 -28.65
N SER A 323 19.40 -7.68 -29.40
CA SER A 323 19.87 -6.60 -30.26
C SER A 323 20.46 -5.39 -29.52
N ASP A 324 20.13 -5.18 -28.23
CA ASP A 324 20.63 -4.04 -27.43
C ASP A 324 22.00 -4.33 -26.77
N SER A 325 22.57 -5.53 -26.97
CA SER A 325 23.85 -5.95 -26.36
C SER A 325 25.08 -5.69 -27.22
N GLU A 326 24.91 -5.23 -28.45
CA GLU A 326 26.01 -4.99 -29.42
C GLU A 326 26.34 -3.50 -29.71
N ALA A 327 25.75 -2.57 -28.92
CA ALA A 327 25.96 -1.13 -29.10
C ALA A 327 26.93 -0.51 -28.05
#